data_baacbae1fcf57eb1d9c567180a949b08
#
_entry.id   baacbae1fcf57eb1d9c567180a949b08
#
_cell.length_a   1.000
_cell.length_b   1.000
_cell.length_c   1.000
_cell.angle_alpha   90.00
_cell.angle_beta   90.00
_cell.angle_gamma   90.00
#
_symmetry.space_group_name_H-M   'P 1'
#
loop_
_entity.id
_entity.type
_entity.pdbx_description
1 polymer ?
#
loop_
_entity_poly.entity_id
_entity_poly.type
_entity_poly.pdbx_seq_one_letter_code
_entity_poly.pdbx_strand_id
1 'polypeptide(L)'
;MDYKIALIHGDGIGPEIVNEAKKILDKVCQVYGHTFTYTNVLLGGASIDVHGVPLTDEAVAEAKSSDAVLMGSIGGDAKTSPWYQLEPSKRPEAGLLAIRKALNLFANLRPAYL
;
A
#
# COMPACT_ATOMS: atom_id res chain seq x y z
N MET A 1 -20.50 11.56 -1.20
CA MET A 1 -19.60 11.82 -0.08
C MET A 1 -18.17 11.84 -0.58
N ASP A 2 -17.33 12.60 0.07
CA ASP A 2 -15.94 12.77 -0.34
C ASP A 2 -15.04 11.98 0.60
N TYR A 3 -14.13 11.19 0.02
CA TYR A 3 -13.20 10.36 0.77
C TYR A 3 -11.79 10.55 0.24
N LYS A 4 -10.84 10.47 1.15
CA LYS A 4 -9.41 10.49 0.83
C LYS A 4 -8.86 9.07 0.93
N ILE A 5 -8.25 8.60 -0.16
CA ILE A 5 -7.70 7.25 -0.26
C ILE A 5 -6.19 7.33 -0.45
N ALA A 6 -5.43 6.71 0.42
CA ALA A 6 -4.01 6.53 0.21
C ALA A 6 -3.79 5.33 -0.72
N LEU A 7 -3.05 5.53 -1.82
CA LEU A 7 -2.70 4.48 -2.76
C LEU A 7 -1.26 4.03 -2.51
N ILE A 8 -1.10 2.76 -2.19
CA ILE A 8 0.19 2.11 -2.10
C ILE A 8 0.27 1.11 -3.25
N HIS A 9 0.91 1.51 -4.34
CA HIS A 9 1.07 0.64 -5.51
C HIS A 9 1.91 -0.58 -5.17
N GLY A 10 2.96 -0.37 -4.36
CA GLY A 10 3.82 -1.46 -3.91
C GLY A 10 4.85 -1.86 -4.96
N ASP A 11 5.19 -3.14 -4.96
CA ASP A 11 6.32 -3.68 -5.70
C ASP A 11 5.85 -4.68 -6.77
N GLY A 12 6.71 -4.95 -7.74
CA GLY A 12 6.44 -5.94 -8.78
C GLY A 12 5.17 -5.65 -9.57
N ILE A 13 4.18 -6.53 -9.48
CA ILE A 13 2.89 -6.37 -10.17
C ILE A 13 1.93 -5.40 -9.44
N GLY A 14 2.34 -4.89 -8.28
CA GLY A 14 1.51 -4.00 -7.46
C GLY A 14 0.88 -2.84 -8.22
N PRO A 15 1.66 -2.04 -8.98
CA PRO A 15 1.10 -0.94 -9.76
C PRO A 15 0.02 -1.36 -10.76
N GLU A 16 0.19 -2.49 -11.42
CA GLU A 16 -0.80 -3.00 -12.38
C GLU A 16 -2.12 -3.36 -11.70
N ILE A 17 -2.06 -4.11 -10.60
CA ILE A 17 -3.28 -4.53 -9.90
C ILE A 17 -3.99 -3.36 -9.22
N VAL A 18 -3.24 -2.40 -8.66
CA VAL A 18 -3.83 -1.21 -8.03
C VAL A 18 -4.49 -0.33 -9.07
N ASN A 19 -3.89 -0.15 -10.24
CA ASN A 19 -4.48 0.64 -11.31
C ASN A 19 -5.81 0.04 -11.80
N GLU A 20 -5.91 -1.28 -11.88
CA GLU A 20 -7.18 -1.94 -12.25
C GLU A 20 -8.23 -1.78 -11.14
N ALA A 21 -7.85 -1.94 -9.88
CA ALA A 21 -8.75 -1.71 -8.75
C ALA A 21 -9.25 -0.25 -8.72
N LYS A 22 -8.37 0.71 -8.99
CA LYS A 22 -8.73 2.14 -9.05
C LYS A 22 -9.78 2.41 -10.10
N LYS A 23 -9.71 1.77 -11.27
CA LYS A 23 -10.74 1.91 -12.31
C LYS A 23 -12.12 1.52 -11.79
N ILE A 24 -12.21 0.43 -11.02
CA ILE A 24 -13.48 0.00 -10.42
C ILE A 24 -13.96 1.02 -9.39
N LEU A 25 -13.07 1.53 -8.54
CA LEU A 25 -13.44 2.56 -7.56
C LEU A 25 -13.93 3.84 -8.23
N ASP A 26 -13.27 4.27 -9.31
CA ASP A 26 -13.69 5.44 -10.08
C ASP A 26 -15.10 5.23 -10.66
N LYS A 27 -15.41 4.03 -11.13
CA LYS A 27 -16.73 3.68 -11.63
C LYS A 27 -17.77 3.69 -10.52
N VAL A 28 -17.45 3.16 -9.36
CA VAL A 28 -18.33 3.21 -8.18
C VAL A 28 -18.66 4.66 -7.81
N CYS A 29 -17.66 5.52 -7.81
CA CYS A 29 -17.86 6.95 -7.56
C CYS A 29 -18.81 7.59 -8.57
N GLN A 30 -18.64 7.26 -9.85
CA GLN A 30 -19.49 7.78 -10.92
C GLN A 30 -20.94 7.33 -10.76
N VAL A 31 -21.16 6.05 -10.43
CA VAL A 31 -22.49 5.46 -10.33
C VAL A 31 -23.23 5.94 -9.09
N TYR A 32 -22.55 6.05 -7.95
CA TYR A 32 -23.17 6.34 -6.66
C TYR A 32 -22.95 7.78 -6.16
N GLY A 33 -22.31 8.62 -6.95
CA GLY A 33 -22.15 10.04 -6.61
C GLY A 33 -21.16 10.33 -5.49
N HIS A 34 -20.07 9.54 -5.42
CA HIS A 34 -18.98 9.78 -4.47
C HIS A 34 -17.78 10.42 -5.17
N THR A 35 -16.92 11.05 -4.39
CA THR A 35 -15.63 11.58 -4.85
C THR A 35 -14.52 10.96 -4.03
N PHE A 36 -13.57 10.26 -4.68
CA PHE A 36 -12.36 9.76 -4.06
C PHE A 36 -11.17 10.60 -4.50
N THR A 37 -10.46 11.16 -3.54
CA THR A 37 -9.19 11.85 -3.78
C THR A 37 -8.06 10.90 -3.41
N TYR A 38 -7.17 10.63 -4.36
CA TYR A 38 -6.10 9.66 -4.18
C TYR A 38 -4.77 10.36 -3.90
N THR A 39 -4.02 9.83 -2.95
CA THR A 39 -2.65 10.25 -2.67
C THR A 39 -1.74 9.05 -2.74
N ASN A 40 -0.67 9.14 -3.54
CA ASN A 40 0.30 8.06 -3.67
C ASN A 40 1.22 8.01 -2.46
N VAL A 41 1.41 6.83 -1.89
CA VAL A 41 2.26 6.57 -0.73
C VAL A 41 3.23 5.45 -1.08
N LEU A 42 4.51 5.66 -0.80
CA LEU A 42 5.53 4.65 -1.03
C LEU A 42 5.64 3.71 0.18
N LEU A 43 5.68 2.42 -0.09
CA LEU A 43 5.86 1.36 0.91
C LEU A 43 6.63 0.21 0.29
N GLY A 44 7.43 -0.47 1.10
CA GLY A 44 8.17 -1.65 0.68
C GLY A 44 9.38 -1.31 -0.18
N GLY A 45 9.63 -2.11 -1.21
CA GLY A 45 10.78 -1.92 -2.10
C GLY A 45 10.77 -0.57 -2.82
N ALA A 46 9.61 -0.08 -3.22
CA ALA A 46 9.47 1.24 -3.83
C ALA A 46 9.95 2.35 -2.89
N SER A 47 9.65 2.23 -1.60
CA SER A 47 10.14 3.18 -0.59
C SER A 47 11.64 3.03 -0.36
N ILE A 48 12.16 1.81 -0.30
CA ILE A 48 13.58 1.54 -0.14
C ILE A 48 14.39 2.19 -1.27
N ASP A 49 13.93 2.05 -2.51
CA ASP A 49 14.62 2.59 -3.67
C ASP A 49 14.72 4.12 -3.64
N VAL A 50 13.76 4.81 -3.06
CA VAL A 50 13.72 6.28 -2.97
C VAL A 50 14.30 6.80 -1.66
N HIS A 51 13.93 6.18 -0.55
CA HIS A 51 14.20 6.70 0.80
C HIS A 51 15.18 5.86 1.62
N GLY A 52 15.56 4.69 1.14
CA GLY A 52 16.46 3.76 1.86
C GLY A 52 15.80 2.98 2.99
N VAL A 53 14.52 3.19 3.25
CA VAL A 53 13.74 2.50 4.29
C VAL A 53 12.40 2.03 3.72
N PRO A 54 11.84 0.93 4.24
CA PRO A 54 10.58 0.38 3.70
C PRO A 54 9.34 1.20 4.04
N LEU A 55 9.40 2.06 5.03
CA LEU A 55 8.30 2.92 5.43
C LEU A 55 8.85 4.18 6.09
N THR A 56 8.41 5.35 5.62
CA THR A 56 8.77 6.64 6.21
C THR A 56 7.70 7.13 7.17
N ASP A 57 8.06 8.05 8.08
CA ASP A 57 7.09 8.67 8.99
C ASP A 57 6.06 9.50 8.22
N GLU A 58 6.46 10.13 7.13
CA GLU A 58 5.57 10.90 6.24
C GLU A 58 4.53 9.99 5.60
N ALA A 59 4.93 8.80 5.16
CA ALA A 59 4.00 7.81 4.60
C ALA A 59 2.97 7.36 5.64
N VAL A 60 3.40 7.13 6.87
CA VAL A 60 2.51 6.78 7.98
C VAL A 60 1.50 7.90 8.23
N ALA A 61 1.97 9.14 8.29
CA ALA A 61 1.11 10.30 8.52
C ALA A 61 0.06 10.46 7.42
N GLU A 62 0.46 10.28 6.17
CA GLU A 62 -0.45 10.34 5.02
C GLU A 62 -1.51 9.24 5.07
N ALA A 63 -1.10 8.01 5.38
CA ALA A 63 -2.03 6.90 5.51
C ALA A 63 -3.03 7.13 6.66
N LYS A 64 -2.55 7.62 7.81
CA LYS A 64 -3.42 7.94 8.97
C LYS A 64 -4.43 9.03 8.67
N SER A 65 -4.07 10.01 7.86
CA SER A 65 -4.96 11.11 7.49
C SER A 65 -5.99 10.73 6.43
N SER A 66 -5.86 9.55 5.82
CA SER A 66 -6.77 9.04 4.80
C SER A 66 -7.93 8.26 5.42
N ASP A 67 -9.05 8.19 4.71
CA ASP A 67 -10.20 7.41 5.14
C ASP A 67 -9.98 5.91 4.95
N ALA A 68 -9.21 5.54 3.93
CA ALA A 68 -8.82 4.15 3.65
C ALA A 68 -7.50 4.09 2.93
N VAL A 69 -6.89 2.92 2.94
CA VAL A 69 -5.65 2.63 2.23
C VAL A 69 -5.92 1.48 1.26
N LEU A 70 -5.65 1.71 -0.02
CA LEU A 70 -5.66 0.65 -1.04
C LEU A 70 -4.22 0.27 -1.34
N MET A 71 -3.88 -0.99 -1.13
CA MET A 71 -2.52 -1.46 -1.25
C MET A 71 -2.40 -2.61 -2.25
N GLY A 72 -1.37 -2.54 -3.08
CA GLY A 72 -0.98 -3.64 -3.96
C GLY A 72 -0.06 -4.63 -3.26
N SER A 73 0.81 -5.29 -4.03
CA SER A 73 1.75 -6.29 -3.51
C SER A 73 3.02 -5.65 -2.97
N ILE A 74 3.57 -6.23 -1.91
CA ILE A 74 4.81 -5.77 -1.26
C ILE A 74 5.83 -6.91 -1.32
N GLY A 75 7.05 -6.55 -1.69
CA GLY A 75 8.16 -7.49 -1.77
C GLY A 75 8.47 -7.94 -3.19
N GLY A 76 9.48 -8.77 -3.31
CA GLY A 76 9.98 -9.29 -4.59
C GLY A 76 10.55 -10.69 -4.43
N ASP A 77 11.30 -11.12 -5.45
CA ASP A 77 11.98 -12.42 -5.42
C ASP A 77 13.11 -12.37 -4.39
N ALA A 78 13.02 -13.25 -3.40
CA ALA A 78 14.01 -13.34 -2.31
C ALA A 78 15.42 -13.70 -2.79
N LYS A 79 15.55 -14.31 -3.97
CA LYS A 79 16.85 -14.73 -4.51
C LYS A 79 17.51 -13.65 -5.36
N THR A 80 16.72 -12.85 -6.08
CA THR A 80 17.23 -11.92 -7.09
C THR A 80 17.08 -10.46 -6.71
N SER A 81 16.14 -10.12 -5.83
CA SER A 81 15.92 -8.75 -5.43
C SER A 81 16.99 -8.25 -4.44
N PRO A 82 17.57 -7.06 -4.67
CA PRO A 82 18.60 -6.51 -3.79
C PRO A 82 18.08 -6.17 -2.38
N TRP A 83 16.77 -6.01 -2.21
CA TRP A 83 16.19 -5.68 -0.91
C TRP A 83 16.42 -6.76 0.15
N TYR A 84 16.58 -8.01 -0.28
CA TYR A 84 16.76 -9.15 0.64
C TYR A 84 18.19 -9.34 1.10
N GLN A 85 19.12 -8.50 0.63
CA GLN A 85 20.47 -8.37 1.19
C GLN A 85 20.50 -7.47 2.44
N LEU A 86 19.42 -6.71 2.66
CA LEU A 86 19.26 -5.87 3.83
C LEU A 86 18.90 -6.71 5.06
N GLU A 87 19.11 -6.12 6.25
CA GLU A 87 18.62 -6.72 7.49
C GLU A 87 17.11 -6.93 7.43
N PRO A 88 16.58 -7.97 8.11
CA PRO A 88 15.14 -8.23 8.11
C PRO A 88 14.26 -7.04 8.47
N SER A 89 14.70 -6.19 9.40
CA SER A 89 13.98 -4.98 9.81
C SER A 89 13.92 -3.89 8.75
N LYS A 90 14.72 -4.02 7.68
CA LYS A 90 14.81 -3.05 6.58
C LYS A 90 14.28 -3.58 5.26
N ARG A 91 13.72 -4.77 5.26
CA ARG A 91 13.14 -5.39 4.05
C ARG A 91 11.73 -4.89 3.78
N PRO A 92 11.20 -5.07 2.56
CA PRO A 92 9.85 -4.61 2.22
C PRO A 92 8.76 -5.09 3.18
N GLU A 93 8.81 -6.33 3.62
CA GLU A 93 7.81 -6.94 4.52
C GLU A 93 7.79 -6.26 5.89
N ALA A 94 8.92 -5.74 6.35
CA ALA A 94 8.98 -4.98 7.59
C ALA A 94 8.12 -3.72 7.51
N GLY A 95 8.08 -3.07 6.35
CA GLY A 95 7.21 -1.92 6.09
C GLY A 95 5.74 -2.29 6.15
N LEU A 96 5.37 -3.45 5.59
CA LEU A 96 4.01 -3.96 5.63
C LEU A 96 3.53 -4.19 7.07
N LEU A 97 4.35 -4.84 7.87
CA LEU A 97 4.02 -5.07 9.28
C LEU A 97 3.97 -3.76 10.08
N ALA A 98 4.90 -2.85 9.79
CA ALA A 98 4.96 -1.56 10.46
C ALA A 98 3.74 -0.69 10.19
N ILE A 99 3.25 -0.62 8.94
CA ILE A 99 2.07 0.17 8.64
C ILE A 99 0.81 -0.41 9.25
N ARG A 100 0.67 -1.72 9.30
CA ARG A 100 -0.45 -2.38 9.98
C ARG A 100 -0.50 -2.02 11.46
N LYS A 101 0.66 -2.02 12.11
CA LYS A 101 0.79 -1.60 13.50
C LYS A 101 0.48 -0.12 13.68
N ALA A 102 1.04 0.73 12.83
CA ALA A 102 0.85 2.17 12.90
C ALA A 102 -0.60 2.60 12.72
N LEU A 103 -1.34 1.90 11.87
CA LEU A 103 -2.77 2.14 11.64
C LEU A 103 -3.66 1.46 12.69
N ASN A 104 -3.07 0.75 13.65
CA ASN A 104 -3.78 0.05 14.71
C ASN A 104 -4.83 -0.95 14.20
N LEU A 105 -4.47 -1.70 13.15
CA LEU A 105 -5.36 -2.70 12.57
C LEU A 105 -5.41 -3.93 13.46
N PHE A 106 -6.62 -4.46 13.69
CA PHE A 106 -6.84 -5.58 14.61
C PHE A 106 -7.40 -6.82 13.92
N ALA A 107 -7.85 -6.74 12.68
CA ALA A 107 -8.44 -7.86 11.95
C ALA A 107 -7.77 -8.03 10.58
N ASN A 108 -7.53 -9.29 10.21
CA ASN A 108 -7.04 -9.64 8.88
C ASN A 108 -8.06 -10.57 8.24
N LEU A 109 -8.89 -10.04 7.33
CA LEU A 109 -9.96 -10.79 6.70
C LEU A 109 -9.47 -11.35 5.36
N ARG A 110 -9.54 -12.66 5.21
CA ARG A 110 -9.15 -13.38 3.99
C ARG A 110 -10.29 -14.28 3.53
N PRO A 111 -11.38 -13.70 2.99
CA PRO A 111 -12.52 -14.50 2.59
C PRO A 111 -12.17 -15.39 1.39
N ALA A 112 -12.68 -16.62 1.41
CA ALA A 112 -12.57 -17.55 0.30
C ALA A 112 -13.95 -18.15 0.04
N TYR A 113 -14.37 -18.09 -1.20
CA TYR A 113 -15.67 -18.62 -1.63
C TYR A 113 -15.44 -19.79 -2.61
N LEU A 114 -16.18 -20.88 -2.42
CA LEU A 114 -16.18 -22.02 -3.31
C LEU A 114 -17.26 -21.89 -4.37
#